data_5614df3f29c05d94903bc22ded16ec94
#
_entry.id   5614df3f29c05d94903bc22ded16ec94
#
_cell.length_a   1.000
_cell.length_b   1.000
_cell.length_c   1.000
_cell.angle_alpha   90.00
_cell.angle_beta   90.00
_cell.angle_gamma   90.00
#
_symmetry.space_group_name_H-M   'P 1'
#
loop_
_entity.id
_entity.type
_entity.pdbx_description
1 polymer ?
#
loop_
_entity_poly.entity_id
_entity_poly.type
_entity_poly.pdbx_seq_one_letter_code
_entity_poly.pdbx_strand_id
1 'polypeptide(L)'
;GTEEAKKVLRQHRIEKLPLMQDGRLRGLMTTKDIKRLEQWPDACRDEKGRLRVGAAIGVKDTLDRARELVSAGVDVLVLDVAHAHSEIVIQRLKELKANFKVDIMVGNIATAEAAKDLIEAGADGLKVGIGPSQVCSTRIISGAGVPQLTAIMDVVAVAKEYGVPVTADGGLKYPGDLVKAIGAGAN
;
A
#
# COMPACT_ATOMS: atom_id res chain seq x y z
N GLY A 1 29.88 4.88 -1.78
CA GLY A 1 28.77 3.92 -1.83
C GLY A 1 28.62 3.15 -0.50
N THR A 2 27.61 2.31 -0.41
CA THR A 2 27.31 1.53 0.83
C THR A 2 28.50 0.66 1.28
N GLU A 3 29.20 0.01 0.36
CA GLU A 3 30.35 -0.84 0.67
C GLU A 3 31.55 -0.03 1.22
N GLU A 4 31.76 1.15 0.68
CA GLU A 4 32.78 2.08 1.18
C GLU A 4 32.45 2.55 2.59
N ALA A 5 31.18 2.90 2.84
CA ALA A 5 30.73 3.27 4.18
C ALA A 5 30.87 2.13 5.18
N LYS A 6 30.60 0.88 4.81
CA LYS A 6 30.86 -0.31 5.64
C LYS A 6 32.33 -0.41 6.02
N LYS A 7 33.22 -0.21 5.04
CA LYS A 7 34.67 -0.29 5.27
C LYS A 7 35.13 0.78 6.26
N VAL A 8 34.69 2.02 6.09
CA VAL A 8 35.02 3.15 6.98
C VAL A 8 34.50 2.91 8.40
N LEU A 9 33.21 2.50 8.54
CA LEU A 9 32.62 2.20 9.84
C LEU A 9 33.39 1.10 10.60
N ARG A 10 33.78 0.02 9.89
CA ARG A 10 34.57 -1.07 10.48
C ARG A 10 35.99 -0.64 10.83
N GLN A 11 36.68 0.04 9.91
CA GLN A 11 38.07 0.48 10.10
C GLN A 11 38.22 1.40 11.31
N HIS A 12 37.29 2.33 11.47
CA HIS A 12 37.31 3.32 12.56
C HIS A 12 36.54 2.91 13.80
N ARG A 13 35.90 1.71 13.80
CA ARG A 13 35.07 1.18 14.89
C ARG A 13 34.00 2.16 15.36
N ILE A 14 33.38 2.86 14.39
CA ILE A 14 32.30 3.82 14.64
C ILE A 14 30.97 3.23 14.17
N GLU A 15 29.87 3.69 14.77
CA GLU A 15 28.52 3.22 14.42
C GLU A 15 27.76 4.13 13.47
N LYS A 16 28.22 5.35 13.32
CA LYS A 16 27.54 6.41 12.56
C LYS A 16 28.54 7.14 11.67
N LEU A 17 28.18 7.34 10.40
CA LEU A 17 29.01 7.98 9.40
C LEU A 17 28.21 9.14 8.76
N PRO A 18 28.57 10.42 9.04
CA PRO A 18 28.00 11.56 8.34
C PRO A 18 28.36 11.52 6.85
N LEU A 19 27.39 11.72 5.99
CA LEU A 19 27.58 11.80 4.55
C LEU A 19 27.63 13.26 4.13
N MET A 20 28.77 13.68 3.59
CA MET A 20 29.02 15.06 3.16
C MET A 20 29.00 15.16 1.64
N GLN A 21 28.45 16.23 1.12
CA GLN A 21 28.55 16.63 -0.29
C GLN A 21 28.77 18.14 -0.35
N ASP A 22 29.81 18.58 -1.06
CA ASP A 22 30.17 19.99 -1.23
C ASP A 22 30.28 20.74 0.11
N GLY A 23 30.86 20.07 1.12
CA GLY A 23 31.04 20.62 2.47
C GLY A 23 29.76 20.70 3.32
N ARG A 24 28.64 20.21 2.83
CA ARG A 24 27.35 20.21 3.54
C ARG A 24 26.93 18.82 3.93
N LEU A 25 26.32 18.68 5.11
CA LEU A 25 25.74 17.43 5.57
C LEU A 25 24.53 17.05 4.69
N ARG A 26 24.56 15.87 4.07
CA ARG A 26 23.49 15.35 3.22
C ARG A 26 22.74 14.18 3.83
N GLY A 27 23.38 13.49 4.75
CA GLY A 27 22.74 12.34 5.38
C GLY A 27 23.61 11.71 6.46
N LEU A 28 23.10 10.64 7.02
CA LEU A 28 23.76 9.84 8.03
C LEU A 28 23.59 8.37 7.66
N MET A 29 24.68 7.62 7.65
CA MET A 29 24.64 6.15 7.50
C MET A 29 25.05 5.50 8.81
N THR A 30 24.32 4.50 9.25
CA THR A 30 24.60 3.78 10.49
C THR A 30 24.86 2.29 10.24
N THR A 31 25.54 1.62 11.18
CA THR A 31 25.70 0.15 11.17
C THR A 31 24.35 -0.56 11.20
N LYS A 32 23.32 0.06 11.82
CA LYS A 32 21.94 -0.45 11.83
C LYS A 32 21.30 -0.43 10.43
N ASP A 33 21.50 0.64 9.67
CA ASP A 33 20.94 0.76 8.31
C ASP A 33 21.54 -0.31 7.40
N ILE A 34 22.86 -0.52 7.52
CA ILE A 34 23.55 -1.54 6.75
C ILE A 34 23.04 -2.94 7.09
N LYS A 35 22.92 -3.27 8.38
CA LYS A 35 22.37 -4.56 8.82
C LYS A 35 20.94 -4.77 8.31
N ARG A 36 20.11 -3.72 8.32
CA ARG A 36 18.73 -3.81 7.80
C ARG A 36 18.69 -4.03 6.29
N LEU A 37 19.61 -3.44 5.54
CA LEU A 37 19.72 -3.69 4.10
C LEU A 37 20.11 -5.15 3.80
N GLU A 38 21.01 -5.73 4.63
CA GLU A 38 21.43 -7.11 4.50
C GLU A 38 20.34 -8.11 4.94
N GLN A 39 19.62 -7.80 6.01
CA GLN A 39 18.55 -8.67 6.54
C GLN A 39 17.26 -8.64 5.68
N TRP A 40 17.00 -7.51 5.02
CA TRP A 40 15.78 -7.28 4.25
C TRP A 40 16.10 -6.75 2.86
N PRO A 41 16.75 -7.57 2.00
CA PRO A 41 17.18 -7.16 0.66
C PRO A 41 15.97 -6.84 -0.24
N ASP A 42 14.84 -7.54 -0.05
CA ASP A 42 13.63 -7.41 -0.86
C ASP A 42 12.64 -6.37 -0.31
N ALA A 43 13.04 -5.56 0.69
CA ALA A 43 12.18 -4.50 1.20
C ALA A 43 11.82 -3.49 0.09
N CYS A 44 10.53 -3.14 0.00
CA CYS A 44 10.03 -2.21 -1.01
C CYS A 44 10.60 -0.81 -0.79
N ARG A 45 11.54 -0.41 -1.65
CA ARG A 45 12.28 0.86 -1.55
C ARG A 45 12.15 1.67 -2.82
N ASP A 46 12.30 2.99 -2.66
CA ASP A 46 12.42 3.91 -3.78
C ASP A 46 13.87 3.93 -4.34
N GLU A 47 14.10 4.67 -5.42
CA GLU A 47 15.42 4.83 -6.06
C GLU A 47 16.48 5.44 -5.14
N LYS A 48 16.07 6.12 -4.06
CA LYS A 48 16.96 6.68 -3.03
C LYS A 48 17.21 5.73 -1.87
N GLY A 49 16.68 4.49 -1.93
CA GLY A 49 16.80 3.46 -0.92
C GLY A 49 15.89 3.66 0.30
N ARG A 50 14.91 4.59 0.27
CA ARG A 50 13.93 4.81 1.33
C ARG A 50 12.78 3.81 1.19
N LEU A 51 12.21 3.35 2.30
CA LEU A 51 10.99 2.54 2.26
C LEU A 51 9.85 3.33 1.60
N ARG A 52 9.14 2.70 0.68
CA ARG A 52 7.91 3.26 0.12
C ARG A 52 6.82 3.28 1.16
N VAL A 53 6.00 4.33 1.12
CA VAL A 53 4.92 4.55 2.10
C VAL A 53 3.60 4.83 1.40
N GLY A 54 2.53 4.22 1.93
CA GLY A 54 1.15 4.52 1.56
C GLY A 54 0.46 5.34 2.64
N ALA A 55 -0.50 6.18 2.24
CA ALA A 55 -1.30 6.94 3.19
C ALA A 55 -2.79 6.85 2.86
N ALA A 56 -3.59 6.58 3.89
CA ALA A 56 -5.04 6.49 3.78
C ALA A 56 -5.69 7.87 3.68
N ILE A 57 -6.67 7.96 2.79
CA ILE A 57 -7.58 9.10 2.63
C ILE A 57 -9.02 8.61 2.62
N GLY A 58 -9.93 9.43 3.10
CA GLY A 58 -11.37 9.17 3.05
C GLY A 58 -12.06 9.97 1.96
N VAL A 59 -13.39 9.92 1.96
CA VAL A 59 -14.23 10.68 1.00
C VAL A 59 -14.47 12.15 1.40
N LYS A 60 -14.13 12.50 2.65
CA LYS A 60 -14.19 13.89 3.13
C LYS A 60 -12.82 14.54 2.95
N ASP A 61 -12.78 15.78 2.52
CA ASP A 61 -11.56 16.58 2.31
C ASP A 61 -10.47 15.84 1.48
N THR A 62 -10.93 14.99 0.55
CA THR A 62 -10.11 14.05 -0.20
C THR A 62 -8.96 14.73 -0.95
N LEU A 63 -9.27 15.79 -1.70
CA LEU A 63 -8.29 16.49 -2.54
C LEU A 63 -7.27 17.28 -1.73
N ASP A 64 -7.70 17.95 -0.66
CA ASP A 64 -6.80 18.76 0.16
C ASP A 64 -5.82 17.88 0.92
N ARG A 65 -6.32 16.79 1.55
CA ARG A 65 -5.47 15.82 2.19
C ARG A 65 -4.53 15.12 1.21
N ALA A 66 -5.02 14.75 0.02
CA ALA A 66 -4.17 14.15 -1.01
C ALA A 66 -3.04 15.09 -1.43
N ARG A 67 -3.32 16.39 -1.59
CA ARG A 67 -2.31 17.41 -1.95
C ARG A 67 -1.21 17.51 -0.91
N GLU A 68 -1.56 17.51 0.37
CA GLU A 68 -0.58 17.54 1.47
C GLU A 68 0.28 16.27 1.50
N LEU A 69 -0.34 15.09 1.34
CA LEU A 69 0.37 13.80 1.34
C LEU A 69 1.32 13.67 0.14
N VAL A 70 0.88 14.07 -1.05
CA VAL A 70 1.72 14.07 -2.26
C VAL A 70 2.87 15.06 -2.11
N SER A 71 2.62 16.24 -1.55
CA SER A 71 3.67 17.23 -1.25
C SER A 71 4.68 16.71 -0.22
N ALA A 72 4.25 15.88 0.73
CA ALA A 72 5.11 15.21 1.70
C ALA A 72 5.90 14.02 1.11
N GLY A 73 5.59 13.59 -0.12
CA GLY A 73 6.30 12.53 -0.85
C GLY A 73 5.76 11.13 -0.58
N VAL A 74 4.44 10.96 -0.44
CA VAL A 74 3.80 9.65 -0.39
C VAL A 74 3.98 8.91 -1.72
N ASP A 75 4.18 7.59 -1.67
CA ASP A 75 4.35 6.76 -2.86
C ASP A 75 3.02 6.22 -3.39
N VAL A 76 2.03 5.99 -2.51
CA VAL A 76 0.70 5.53 -2.90
C VAL A 76 -0.39 6.14 -2.00
N LEU A 77 -1.48 6.58 -2.58
CA LEU A 77 -2.68 6.96 -1.84
C LEU A 77 -3.63 5.78 -1.73
N VAL A 78 -4.23 5.60 -0.57
CA VAL A 78 -5.21 4.54 -0.33
C VAL A 78 -6.56 5.19 -0.02
N LEU A 79 -7.48 5.21 -0.98
CA LEU A 79 -8.86 5.64 -0.75
C LEU A 79 -9.58 4.53 0.02
N ASP A 80 -9.61 4.69 1.34
CA ASP A 80 -10.00 3.66 2.31
C ASP A 80 -11.33 3.97 2.97
N VAL A 81 -12.32 3.16 2.67
CA VAL A 81 -13.67 3.26 3.21
C VAL A 81 -14.26 1.87 3.50
N ALA A 82 -15.27 1.81 4.36
CA ALA A 82 -15.92 0.54 4.71
C ALA A 82 -16.59 -0.16 3.52
N HIS A 83 -17.03 0.60 2.51
CA HIS A 83 -17.65 0.09 1.28
C HIS A 83 -17.34 1.02 0.11
N ALA A 84 -16.41 0.60 -0.74
CA ALA A 84 -15.91 1.44 -1.83
C ALA A 84 -16.80 1.40 -3.10
N HIS A 85 -17.67 0.40 -3.26
CA HIS A 85 -18.57 0.33 -4.40
C HIS A 85 -19.76 1.30 -4.22
N SER A 86 -19.47 2.58 -4.30
CA SER A 86 -20.47 3.65 -4.18
C SER A 86 -20.13 4.81 -5.11
N GLU A 87 -21.15 5.52 -5.58
CA GLU A 87 -20.99 6.62 -6.53
C GLU A 87 -20.02 7.71 -6.03
N ILE A 88 -20.10 8.04 -4.73
CA ILE A 88 -19.22 9.05 -4.14
C ILE A 88 -17.74 8.63 -4.18
N VAL A 89 -17.44 7.35 -3.95
CA VAL A 89 -16.06 6.82 -3.99
C VAL A 89 -15.55 6.82 -5.42
N ILE A 90 -16.35 6.36 -6.38
CA ILE A 90 -16.01 6.36 -7.80
C ILE A 90 -15.73 7.79 -8.28
N GLN A 91 -16.55 8.76 -7.88
CA GLN A 91 -16.34 10.16 -8.21
C GLN A 91 -15.02 10.69 -7.61
N ARG A 92 -14.76 10.42 -6.30
CA ARG A 92 -13.52 10.84 -5.64
C ARG A 92 -12.29 10.21 -6.27
N LEU A 93 -12.35 8.94 -6.66
CA LEU A 93 -11.28 8.27 -7.37
C LEU A 93 -10.96 8.98 -8.70
N LYS A 94 -11.98 9.28 -9.52
CA LYS A 94 -11.80 10.02 -10.78
C LYS A 94 -11.19 11.41 -10.55
N GLU A 95 -11.65 12.13 -9.53
CA GLU A 95 -11.09 13.44 -9.14
C GLU A 95 -9.61 13.33 -8.73
N LEU A 96 -9.26 12.32 -7.93
CA LEU A 96 -7.88 12.06 -7.54
C LEU A 96 -6.99 11.76 -8.75
N LYS A 97 -7.43 10.87 -9.64
CA LYS A 97 -6.68 10.51 -10.88
C LYS A 97 -6.50 11.69 -11.83
N ALA A 98 -7.48 12.59 -11.88
CA ALA A 98 -7.39 13.82 -12.69
C ALA A 98 -6.37 14.84 -12.13
N ASN A 99 -6.15 14.87 -10.82
CA ASN A 99 -5.33 15.88 -10.15
C ASN A 99 -3.92 15.40 -9.75
N PHE A 100 -3.71 14.09 -9.56
CA PHE A 100 -2.45 13.53 -9.05
C PHE A 100 -1.94 12.40 -9.94
N LYS A 101 -0.61 12.30 -10.05
CA LYS A 101 0.06 11.24 -10.81
C LYS A 101 0.51 10.05 -9.92
N VAL A 102 0.24 10.11 -8.63
CA VAL A 102 0.54 9.04 -7.67
C VAL A 102 -0.43 7.86 -7.87
N ASP A 103 0.04 6.65 -7.62
CA ASP A 103 -0.81 5.46 -7.67
C ASP A 103 -1.88 5.52 -6.59
N ILE A 104 -3.09 5.05 -6.92
CA ILE A 104 -4.25 5.08 -6.03
C ILE A 104 -4.81 3.68 -5.88
N MET A 105 -4.66 3.13 -4.67
CA MET A 105 -5.36 1.93 -4.25
C MET A 105 -6.73 2.33 -3.69
N VAL A 106 -7.76 1.54 -3.95
CA VAL A 106 -9.12 1.82 -3.45
C VAL A 106 -9.77 0.59 -2.83
N GLY A 107 -10.49 0.76 -1.76
CA GLY A 107 -11.23 -0.29 -1.05
C GLY A 107 -12.02 0.25 0.15
N ASN A 108 -12.82 -0.62 0.80
CA ASN A 108 -12.83 -2.07 0.59
C ASN A 108 -13.98 -2.50 -0.33
N ILE A 109 -13.75 -3.56 -1.05
CA ILE A 109 -14.72 -4.21 -1.93
C ILE A 109 -14.74 -5.73 -1.68
N ALA A 110 -15.72 -6.41 -2.26
CA ALA A 110 -15.84 -7.87 -2.14
C ALA A 110 -16.44 -8.55 -3.39
N THR A 111 -16.72 -7.81 -4.48
CA THR A 111 -17.40 -8.33 -5.67
C THR A 111 -16.66 -8.02 -6.96
N ALA A 112 -16.89 -8.82 -7.98
CA ALA A 112 -16.35 -8.65 -9.33
C ALA A 112 -16.83 -7.34 -9.99
N GLU A 113 -18.11 -6.99 -9.79
CA GLU A 113 -18.69 -5.75 -10.33
C GLU A 113 -18.00 -4.53 -9.74
N ALA A 114 -17.78 -4.50 -8.41
CA ALA A 114 -17.05 -3.42 -7.76
C ALA A 114 -15.62 -3.28 -8.29
N ALA A 115 -14.94 -4.41 -8.51
CA ALA A 115 -13.61 -4.41 -9.09
C ALA A 115 -13.59 -3.75 -10.47
N LYS A 116 -14.50 -4.14 -11.35
CA LYS A 116 -14.62 -3.60 -12.69
C LYS A 116 -14.86 -2.09 -12.68
N ASP A 117 -15.87 -1.64 -11.94
CA ASP A 117 -16.24 -0.22 -11.89
C ASP A 117 -15.12 0.67 -11.36
N LEU A 118 -14.38 0.20 -10.35
CA LEU A 118 -13.26 0.95 -9.79
C LEU A 118 -12.03 0.96 -10.71
N ILE A 119 -11.74 -0.14 -11.40
CA ILE A 119 -10.67 -0.20 -12.40
C ILE A 119 -10.99 0.75 -13.56
N GLU A 120 -12.21 0.72 -14.08
CA GLU A 120 -12.66 1.63 -15.15
C GLU A 120 -12.66 3.10 -14.70
N ALA A 121 -12.81 3.36 -13.39
CA ALA A 121 -12.64 4.68 -12.80
C ALA A 121 -11.18 5.12 -12.59
N GLY A 122 -10.22 4.21 -12.81
CA GLY A 122 -8.78 4.50 -12.79
C GLY A 122 -8.04 4.02 -11.53
N ALA A 123 -8.55 3.04 -10.79
CA ALA A 123 -7.83 2.44 -9.67
C ALA A 123 -6.55 1.72 -10.13
N ASP A 124 -5.42 2.00 -9.49
CA ASP A 124 -4.14 1.33 -9.74
C ASP A 124 -3.96 0.08 -8.85
N GLY A 125 -4.79 -0.08 -7.83
CA GLY A 125 -4.84 -1.26 -6.96
C GLY A 125 -6.18 -1.36 -6.24
N LEU A 126 -6.57 -2.59 -5.88
CA LEU A 126 -7.81 -2.87 -5.19
C LEU A 126 -7.56 -3.46 -3.80
N LYS A 127 -8.32 -3.01 -2.80
CA LYS A 127 -8.26 -3.54 -1.42
C LYS A 127 -9.55 -4.30 -1.11
N VAL A 128 -9.43 -5.59 -0.79
CA VAL A 128 -10.55 -6.54 -0.71
C VAL A 128 -10.77 -7.00 0.72
N GLY A 129 -12.01 -6.89 1.18
CA GLY A 129 -12.45 -7.39 2.47
C GLY A 129 -13.62 -6.61 3.04
N ILE A 130 -14.80 -7.21 3.09
CA ILE A 130 -15.99 -6.68 3.76
C ILE A 130 -16.37 -7.62 4.90
N GLY A 131 -16.09 -7.21 6.13
CA GLY A 131 -16.42 -7.95 7.33
C GLY A 131 -15.58 -9.19 7.69
N PRO A 132 -14.42 -9.50 7.06
CA PRO A 132 -13.72 -10.76 7.36
C PRO A 132 -12.89 -10.70 8.66
N SER A 133 -12.52 -9.50 9.12
CA SER A 133 -11.69 -9.34 10.31
C SER A 133 -12.46 -9.63 11.59
N GLN A 134 -11.78 -10.18 12.58
CA GLN A 134 -12.35 -10.43 13.92
C GLN A 134 -12.72 -9.14 14.67
N VAL A 135 -12.03 -8.04 14.36
CA VAL A 135 -12.30 -6.72 14.97
C VAL A 135 -13.31 -5.90 14.16
N CYS A 136 -13.71 -6.38 12.97
CA CYS A 136 -14.69 -5.69 12.13
C CYS A 136 -16.11 -5.93 12.66
N SER A 137 -16.80 -4.84 13.00
CA SER A 137 -18.18 -4.88 13.44
C SER A 137 -19.22 -4.89 12.30
N THR A 138 -18.81 -4.67 11.07
CA THR A 138 -19.71 -4.50 9.91
C THR A 138 -20.71 -5.65 9.79
N ARG A 139 -20.25 -6.90 9.72
CA ARG A 139 -21.16 -8.05 9.59
C ARG A 139 -22.06 -8.28 10.80
N ILE A 140 -21.62 -7.88 11.99
CA ILE A 140 -22.40 -8.03 13.24
C ILE A 140 -23.51 -6.97 13.31
N ILE A 141 -23.18 -5.73 12.94
CA ILE A 141 -24.09 -4.58 13.04
C ILE A 141 -25.01 -4.48 11.83
N SER A 142 -24.47 -4.64 10.62
CA SER A 142 -25.23 -4.47 9.37
C SER A 142 -25.66 -5.79 8.71
N GLY A 143 -25.11 -6.92 9.15
CA GLY A 143 -25.30 -8.21 8.49
C GLY A 143 -24.55 -8.36 7.16
N ALA A 144 -23.82 -7.33 6.73
CA ALA A 144 -23.08 -7.35 5.47
C ALA A 144 -21.68 -7.94 5.65
N GLY A 145 -21.28 -8.82 4.74
CA GLY A 145 -19.94 -9.39 4.72
C GLY A 145 -19.83 -10.53 3.71
N VAL A 146 -18.60 -10.75 3.24
CA VAL A 146 -18.29 -11.84 2.32
C VAL A 146 -17.09 -12.62 2.89
N PRO A 147 -17.08 -13.96 2.83
CA PRO A 147 -15.93 -14.76 3.19
C PRO A 147 -14.71 -14.33 2.39
N GLN A 148 -13.58 -14.09 3.08
CA GLN A 148 -12.43 -13.39 2.49
C GLN A 148 -11.86 -14.10 1.25
N LEU A 149 -11.76 -15.43 1.28
CA LEU A 149 -11.21 -16.18 0.15
C LEU A 149 -12.12 -16.06 -1.09
N THR A 150 -13.44 -16.13 -0.91
CA THR A 150 -14.42 -15.91 -1.98
C THR A 150 -14.29 -14.52 -2.57
N ALA A 151 -14.25 -13.49 -1.71
CA ALA A 151 -14.10 -12.11 -2.16
C ALA A 151 -12.80 -11.87 -2.96
N ILE A 152 -11.67 -12.47 -2.52
CA ILE A 152 -10.40 -12.39 -3.25
C ILE A 152 -10.55 -13.03 -4.63
N MET A 153 -11.10 -14.26 -4.71
CA MET A 153 -11.24 -14.99 -5.98
C MET A 153 -12.13 -14.22 -6.98
N ASP A 154 -13.25 -13.68 -6.53
CA ASP A 154 -14.18 -12.93 -7.37
C ASP A 154 -13.55 -11.63 -7.91
N VAL A 155 -12.85 -10.89 -7.04
CA VAL A 155 -12.17 -9.64 -7.44
C VAL A 155 -10.98 -9.92 -8.34
N VAL A 156 -10.16 -10.92 -8.02
CA VAL A 156 -8.96 -11.30 -8.81
C VAL A 156 -9.36 -11.75 -10.21
N ALA A 157 -10.50 -12.45 -10.38
CA ALA A 157 -10.96 -12.89 -11.70
C ALA A 157 -11.07 -11.72 -12.68
N VAL A 158 -11.55 -10.56 -12.22
CA VAL A 158 -11.64 -9.34 -13.03
C VAL A 158 -10.30 -8.57 -13.05
N ALA A 159 -9.72 -8.31 -11.88
CA ALA A 159 -8.52 -7.48 -11.76
C ALA A 159 -7.33 -7.98 -12.61
N LYS A 160 -7.21 -9.31 -12.74
CA LYS A 160 -6.18 -9.97 -13.54
C LYS A 160 -6.26 -9.63 -15.03
N GLU A 161 -7.47 -9.46 -15.58
CA GLU A 161 -7.67 -9.10 -16.99
C GLU A 161 -7.13 -7.70 -17.29
N TYR A 162 -7.14 -6.81 -16.29
CA TYR A 162 -6.64 -5.43 -16.38
C TYR A 162 -5.22 -5.25 -15.85
N GLY A 163 -4.59 -6.29 -15.30
CA GLY A 163 -3.26 -6.20 -14.70
C GLY A 163 -3.22 -5.39 -13.39
N VAL A 164 -4.34 -5.23 -12.69
CA VAL A 164 -4.47 -4.46 -11.45
C VAL A 164 -4.22 -5.36 -10.24
N PRO A 165 -3.28 -5.00 -9.33
CA PRO A 165 -2.98 -5.80 -8.14
C PRO A 165 -4.13 -5.76 -7.12
N VAL A 166 -4.25 -6.87 -6.38
CA VAL A 166 -5.29 -7.07 -5.36
C VAL A 166 -4.66 -7.31 -4.00
N THR A 167 -4.96 -6.44 -3.04
CA THR A 167 -4.54 -6.58 -1.65
C THR A 167 -5.66 -7.18 -0.80
N ALA A 168 -5.40 -8.33 -0.18
CA ALA A 168 -6.32 -8.95 0.79
C ALA A 168 -6.23 -8.22 2.14
N ASP A 169 -7.35 -7.68 2.59
CA ASP A 169 -7.45 -6.90 3.83
C ASP A 169 -8.43 -7.53 4.83
N GLY A 170 -7.87 -7.98 5.95
CA GLY A 170 -8.63 -8.60 7.03
C GLY A 170 -8.88 -10.11 6.87
N GLY A 171 -9.17 -10.76 8.00
CA GLY A 171 -9.45 -12.19 8.05
C GLY A 171 -8.23 -13.12 7.98
N LEU A 172 -7.04 -12.59 7.80
CA LEU A 172 -5.78 -13.34 7.76
C LEU A 172 -5.19 -13.40 9.17
N LYS A 173 -5.33 -14.53 9.86
CA LYS A 173 -4.89 -14.70 11.23
C LYS A 173 -3.62 -15.55 11.35
N TYR A 174 -3.49 -16.53 10.50
CA TYR A 174 -2.41 -17.50 10.53
C TYR A 174 -1.60 -17.46 9.22
N PRO A 175 -0.32 -17.91 9.22
CA PRO A 175 0.47 -17.98 7.99
C PRO A 175 -0.21 -18.75 6.86
N GLY A 176 -0.96 -19.80 7.18
CA GLY A 176 -1.74 -20.56 6.19
C GLY A 176 -2.85 -19.75 5.52
N ASP A 177 -3.40 -18.73 6.18
CA ASP A 177 -4.40 -17.85 5.58
C ASP A 177 -3.75 -16.93 4.53
N LEU A 178 -2.53 -16.45 4.82
CA LEU A 178 -1.73 -15.68 3.86
C LEU A 178 -1.42 -16.50 2.61
N VAL A 179 -1.00 -17.77 2.77
CA VAL A 179 -0.72 -18.67 1.65
C VAL A 179 -1.97 -18.88 0.80
N LYS A 180 -3.14 -19.05 1.42
CA LYS A 180 -4.41 -19.18 0.69
C LYS A 180 -4.76 -17.91 -0.07
N ALA A 181 -4.59 -16.73 0.53
CA ALA A 181 -4.86 -15.46 -0.13
C ALA A 181 -3.97 -15.26 -1.37
N ILE A 182 -2.66 -15.53 -1.26
CA ILE A 182 -1.72 -15.50 -2.39
C ILE A 182 -2.11 -16.56 -3.43
N GLY A 183 -2.44 -17.79 -3.01
CA GLY A 183 -2.91 -18.86 -3.89
C GLY A 183 -4.21 -18.52 -4.63
N ALA A 184 -5.06 -17.66 -4.05
CA ALA A 184 -6.25 -17.12 -4.70
C ALA A 184 -5.97 -15.94 -5.62
N GLY A 185 -4.72 -15.45 -5.68
CA GLY A 185 -4.26 -14.41 -6.59
C GLY A 185 -4.08 -13.02 -5.97
N ALA A 186 -4.14 -12.89 -4.63
CA ALA A 186 -3.73 -11.65 -3.97
C ALA A 186 -2.21 -11.43 -4.11
N ASN A 187 -1.81 -10.16 -4.17
CA ASN A 187 -0.42 -9.71 -4.34
C ASN A 187 0.22 -9.30 -3.03
#